data_ffddb3b9b18cb43cf79a8ed568df441b
#
_entry.id   ffddb3b9b18cb43cf79a8ed568df441b
#
_cell.length_a   1.000
_cell.length_b   1.000
_cell.length_c   1.000
_cell.angle_alpha   90.00
_cell.angle_beta   90.00
_cell.angle_gamma   90.00
#
_symmetry.space_group_name_H-M   'P 1'
#
loop_
_entity.id
_entity.type
_entity.pdbx_description
1 polymer ?
#
loop_
_entity_poly.entity_id
_entity_poly.type
_entity_poly.pdbx_seq_one_letter_code
_entity_poly.pdbx_strand_id
1 'polypeptide(L)'
;MPLSAESPFVGADAGAQKYTRVAVLLHWLIALLILTNVALGLIAALLPDGALSDTAIRFVIDTHKSIGITVLGLAILRVLWRLTHRPPALPAEFPGWERASAHAAHVALYVLIFAMPLSGWLHDSAWVAAASHPMYLFGLVQWPRIGFIMNLDAATKEQLHNQFGALHTACSYALYGVLALHIAGALKHQWIDRHSVLRRMMP
;
A
#
# COMPACT_ATOMS: atom_id res chain seq x y z
N MET A 1 4.56 -51.14 23.00
CA MET A 1 5.29 -50.22 22.14
C MET A 1 4.31 -49.14 21.69
N PRO A 2 4.41 -47.91 22.13
CA PRO A 2 3.61 -46.82 21.59
C PRO A 2 4.30 -46.25 20.34
N LEU A 3 3.60 -46.26 19.23
CA LEU A 3 3.97 -45.58 18.01
C LEU A 3 3.87 -44.06 18.27
N SER A 4 5.02 -43.39 18.42
CA SER A 4 5.12 -41.94 18.41
C SER A 4 4.75 -41.46 17.01
N ALA A 5 3.58 -40.84 16.89
CA ALA A 5 3.20 -40.11 15.72
C ALA A 5 4.11 -38.84 15.59
N GLU A 6 5.17 -38.96 14.82
CA GLU A 6 5.98 -37.79 14.42
C GLU A 6 5.09 -36.85 13.61
N SER A 7 4.97 -35.61 14.09
CA SER A 7 4.26 -34.55 13.40
C SER A 7 4.94 -34.30 12.05
N PRO A 8 4.23 -34.32 10.91
CA PRO A 8 4.81 -34.12 9.57
C PRO A 8 5.35 -32.71 9.32
N PHE A 9 5.36 -31.81 10.33
CA PHE A 9 5.78 -30.42 10.23
C PHE A 9 7.17 -30.13 10.80
N VAL A 10 7.92 -31.12 11.28
CA VAL A 10 9.19 -30.92 12.02
C VAL A 10 10.43 -30.92 11.10
N GLY A 11 10.33 -30.98 9.79
CA GLY A 11 11.48 -31.21 8.91
C GLY A 11 11.95 -30.09 8.00
N ALA A 12 11.13 -29.06 7.71
CA ALA A 12 11.44 -28.11 6.62
C ALA A 12 11.91 -26.71 7.04
N ASP A 13 11.84 -26.34 8.31
CA ASP A 13 12.00 -24.93 8.74
C ASP A 13 13.30 -24.60 9.50
N ALA A 14 14.20 -25.55 9.72
CA ALA A 14 15.40 -25.34 10.57
C ALA A 14 16.47 -24.37 10.00
N GLY A 15 16.27 -23.78 8.81
CA GLY A 15 17.23 -22.88 8.17
C GLY A 15 16.65 -21.67 7.44
N ALA A 16 15.33 -21.46 7.45
CA ALA A 16 14.74 -20.35 6.71
C ALA A 16 15.06 -19.01 7.39
N GLN A 17 15.90 -18.19 6.77
CA GLN A 17 16.20 -16.84 7.24
C GLN A 17 14.89 -16.01 7.34
N LYS A 18 14.66 -15.41 8.51
CA LYS A 18 13.53 -14.50 8.75
C LYS A 18 13.87 -13.06 8.36
N TYR A 19 12.85 -12.28 8.04
CA TYR A 19 13.00 -10.83 7.92
C TYR A 19 13.31 -10.20 9.28
N THR A 20 13.97 -9.05 9.27
CA THR A 20 14.20 -8.27 10.50
C THR A 20 12.87 -7.81 11.08
N ARG A 21 12.80 -7.68 12.42
CA ARG A 21 11.57 -7.21 13.11
C ARG A 21 11.06 -5.87 12.57
N VAL A 22 11.97 -4.94 12.22
CA VAL A 22 11.61 -3.65 11.63
C VAL A 22 10.98 -3.81 10.26
N ALA A 23 11.53 -4.69 9.39
CA ALA A 23 10.96 -4.95 8.08
C ALA A 23 9.55 -5.57 8.18
N VAL A 24 9.35 -6.47 9.15
CA VAL A 24 8.05 -7.09 9.43
C VAL A 24 7.05 -6.05 9.94
N LEU A 25 7.44 -5.24 10.93
CA LEU A 25 6.58 -4.18 11.48
C LEU A 25 6.14 -3.19 10.41
N LEU A 26 7.10 -2.65 9.63
CA LEU A 26 6.81 -1.71 8.55
C LEU A 26 5.89 -2.35 7.48
N HIS A 27 6.09 -3.64 7.18
CA HIS A 27 5.22 -4.34 6.23
C HIS A 27 3.77 -4.37 6.69
N TRP A 28 3.52 -4.89 7.88
CA TRP A 28 2.16 -5.06 8.38
C TRP A 28 1.47 -3.74 8.68
N LEU A 29 2.20 -2.74 9.18
CA LEU A 29 1.67 -1.40 9.38
C LEU A 29 1.23 -0.77 8.05
N ILE A 30 2.10 -0.80 7.02
CA ILE A 30 1.78 -0.30 5.68
C ILE A 30 0.62 -1.09 5.08
N ALA A 31 0.62 -2.42 5.20
CA ALA A 31 -0.45 -3.26 4.65
C ALA A 31 -1.81 -2.92 5.28
N LEU A 32 -1.87 -2.78 6.61
CA LEU A 32 -3.10 -2.38 7.31
C LEU A 32 -3.58 -0.99 6.87
N LEU A 33 -2.67 -0.02 6.81
CA LEU A 33 -3.01 1.34 6.38
C LEU A 33 -3.49 1.37 4.92
N ILE A 34 -2.87 0.60 4.01
CA ILE A 34 -3.31 0.50 2.62
C ILE A 34 -4.72 -0.10 2.53
N LEU A 35 -4.99 -1.21 3.23
CA LEU A 35 -6.32 -1.84 3.22
C LEU A 35 -7.39 -0.90 3.76
N THR A 36 -7.11 -0.21 4.86
CA THR A 36 -8.00 0.83 5.41
C THR A 36 -8.21 1.97 4.40
N ASN A 37 -7.14 2.42 3.76
CA ASN A 37 -7.21 3.54 2.81
C ASN A 37 -7.95 3.17 1.52
N VAL A 38 -7.82 1.93 1.05
CA VAL A 38 -8.62 1.39 -0.06
C VAL A 38 -10.11 1.40 0.30
N ALA A 39 -10.48 0.95 1.51
CA ALA A 39 -11.87 0.98 1.95
C ALA A 39 -12.43 2.41 1.99
N LEU A 40 -11.67 3.39 2.52
CA LEU A 40 -12.09 4.80 2.54
C LEU A 40 -12.23 5.37 1.13
N GLY A 41 -11.30 5.05 0.22
CA GLY A 41 -11.36 5.48 -1.18
C GLY A 41 -12.56 4.89 -1.92
N LEU A 42 -12.89 3.62 -1.67
CA LEU A 42 -14.07 2.97 -2.25
C LEU A 42 -15.37 3.58 -1.68
N ILE A 43 -15.42 3.87 -0.39
CA ILE A 43 -16.55 4.59 0.23
C ILE A 43 -16.77 5.94 -0.48
N ALA A 44 -15.70 6.72 -0.65
CA ALA A 44 -15.78 8.02 -1.31
C ALA A 44 -16.16 7.94 -2.80
N ALA A 45 -15.79 6.86 -3.49
CA ALA A 45 -15.99 6.72 -4.94
C ALA A 45 -17.30 6.02 -5.33
N LEU A 46 -17.83 5.12 -4.48
CA LEU A 46 -18.95 4.24 -4.84
C LEU A 46 -20.26 4.59 -4.15
N LEU A 47 -20.24 5.34 -3.06
CA LEU A 47 -21.47 5.73 -2.40
C LEU A 47 -22.23 6.78 -3.25
N PRO A 48 -23.56 6.64 -3.40
CA PRO A 48 -24.37 7.65 -4.07
C PRO A 48 -24.29 9.01 -3.39
N ASP A 49 -24.46 10.07 -4.16
CA ASP A 49 -24.56 11.43 -3.63
C ASP A 49 -25.66 11.51 -2.57
N GLY A 50 -25.32 12.11 -1.44
CA GLY A 50 -26.25 12.24 -0.30
C GLY A 50 -26.39 10.99 0.58
N ALA A 51 -25.70 9.87 0.28
CA ALA A 51 -25.66 8.68 1.16
C ALA A 51 -24.99 8.95 2.51
N LEU A 52 -24.09 9.93 2.54
CA LEU A 52 -23.45 10.45 3.75
C LEU A 52 -23.70 11.95 3.87
N SER A 53 -23.69 12.47 5.09
CA SER A 53 -23.69 13.92 5.30
C SER A 53 -22.40 14.54 4.77
N ASP A 54 -22.42 15.84 4.44
CA ASP A 54 -21.22 16.58 3.99
C ASP A 54 -20.06 16.49 5.00
N THR A 55 -20.38 16.49 6.27
CA THR A 55 -19.37 16.32 7.34
C THR A 55 -18.76 14.93 7.32
N ALA A 56 -19.57 13.88 7.12
CA ALA A 56 -19.10 12.50 7.09
C ALA A 56 -18.25 12.23 5.86
N ILE A 57 -18.66 12.68 4.66
CA ILE A 57 -17.85 12.48 3.45
C ILE A 57 -16.54 13.27 3.52
N ARG A 58 -16.52 14.48 4.06
CA ARG A 58 -15.28 15.24 4.31
C ARG A 58 -14.35 14.48 5.25
N PHE A 59 -14.86 13.95 6.35
CA PHE A 59 -14.08 13.13 7.28
C PHE A 59 -13.44 11.91 6.59
N VAL A 60 -14.19 11.20 5.74
CA VAL A 60 -13.69 10.07 4.96
C VAL A 60 -12.55 10.51 4.04
N ILE A 61 -12.75 11.58 3.27
CA ILE A 61 -11.75 12.09 2.32
C ILE A 61 -10.49 12.59 3.05
N ASP A 62 -10.63 13.36 4.12
CA ASP A 62 -9.49 13.91 4.87
C ASP A 62 -8.71 12.81 5.60
N THR A 63 -9.40 11.78 6.10
CA THR A 63 -8.76 10.58 6.67
C THR A 63 -8.02 9.80 5.60
N HIS A 64 -8.63 9.60 4.41
CA HIS A 64 -7.98 8.95 3.26
C HIS A 64 -6.69 9.67 2.85
N LYS A 65 -6.72 10.99 2.73
CA LYS A 65 -5.53 11.81 2.42
C LYS A 65 -4.45 11.66 3.51
N SER A 66 -4.85 11.73 4.77
CA SER A 66 -3.93 11.64 5.92
C SER A 66 -3.22 10.28 5.97
N ILE A 67 -3.97 9.19 5.80
CA ILE A 67 -3.40 7.84 5.71
C ILE A 67 -2.50 7.71 4.48
N GLY A 68 -2.90 8.25 3.32
CA GLY A 68 -2.09 8.22 2.11
C GLY A 68 -0.71 8.86 2.30
N ILE A 69 -0.65 10.05 2.89
CA ILE A 69 0.63 10.73 3.20
C ILE A 69 1.44 9.95 4.26
N THR A 70 0.77 9.37 5.26
CA THR A 70 1.44 8.52 6.26
C THR A 70 2.07 7.29 5.61
N VAL A 71 1.35 6.63 4.69
CA VAL A 71 1.88 5.50 3.91
C VAL A 71 3.10 5.92 3.08
N LEU A 72 3.09 7.11 2.47
CA LEU A 72 4.24 7.64 1.73
C LEU A 72 5.48 7.75 2.64
N GLY A 73 5.33 8.33 3.82
CA GLY A 73 6.42 8.44 4.80
C GLY A 73 6.96 7.09 5.24
N LEU A 74 6.06 6.15 5.58
CA LEU A 74 6.44 4.78 5.96
C LEU A 74 7.07 4.00 4.81
N ALA A 75 6.64 4.21 3.56
CA ALA A 75 7.23 3.60 2.38
C ALA A 75 8.68 4.07 2.17
N ILE A 76 8.96 5.36 2.39
CA ILE A 76 10.32 5.90 2.36
C ILE A 76 11.19 5.20 3.42
N LEU A 77 10.71 5.13 4.67
CA LEU A 77 11.42 4.43 5.75
C LEU A 77 11.66 2.95 5.41
N ARG A 78 10.68 2.28 4.80
CA ARG A 78 10.79 0.89 4.38
C ARG A 78 11.84 0.69 3.28
N VAL A 79 11.93 1.61 2.31
CA VAL A 79 12.97 1.56 1.28
C VAL A 79 14.35 1.80 1.88
N LEU A 80 14.50 2.83 2.72
CA LEU A 80 15.77 3.11 3.42
C LEU A 80 16.23 1.91 4.26
N TRP A 81 15.30 1.26 4.99
CA TRP A 81 15.62 0.05 5.73
C TRP A 81 16.07 -1.09 4.81
N ARG A 82 15.40 -1.27 3.67
CA ARG A 82 15.74 -2.32 2.69
C ARG A 82 17.10 -2.12 2.02
N LEU A 83 17.53 -0.87 1.83
CA LEU A 83 18.84 -0.56 1.25
C LEU A 83 19.99 -0.97 2.18
N THR A 84 19.78 -0.95 3.49
CA THR A 84 20.76 -1.32 4.51
C THR A 84 20.63 -2.77 5.00
N HIS A 85 19.46 -3.39 4.82
CA HIS A 85 19.15 -4.74 5.31
C HIS A 85 18.60 -5.60 4.17
N ARG A 86 19.45 -6.46 3.62
CA ARG A 86 19.05 -7.33 2.50
C ARG A 86 17.94 -8.30 2.93
N PRO A 87 16.87 -8.43 2.14
CA PRO A 87 15.82 -9.41 2.43
C PRO A 87 16.36 -10.84 2.27
N PRO A 88 15.80 -11.82 2.99
CA PRO A 88 16.14 -13.22 2.80
C PRO A 88 15.81 -13.66 1.36
N ALA A 89 16.65 -14.52 0.78
CA ALA A 89 16.40 -15.09 -0.54
C ALA A 89 15.10 -15.90 -0.56
N LEU A 90 14.44 -15.96 -1.72
CA LEU A 90 13.33 -16.88 -1.93
C LEU A 90 13.84 -18.33 -1.88
N PRO A 91 12.99 -19.30 -1.45
CA PRO A 91 13.35 -20.71 -1.46
C PRO A 91 13.86 -21.15 -2.83
N ALA A 92 14.93 -21.96 -2.84
CA ALA A 92 15.55 -22.43 -4.08
C ALA A 92 14.62 -23.41 -4.85
N GLU A 93 13.71 -24.05 -4.12
CA GLU A 93 12.72 -25.01 -4.62
C GLU A 93 11.64 -24.36 -5.52
N PHE A 94 11.49 -23.03 -5.45
CA PHE A 94 10.51 -22.33 -6.28
C PHE A 94 10.92 -22.39 -7.76
N PRO A 95 9.98 -22.76 -8.65
CA PRO A 95 10.18 -22.66 -10.09
C PRO A 95 10.63 -21.26 -10.51
N GLY A 96 11.46 -21.16 -11.54
CA GLY A 96 12.00 -19.87 -12.00
C GLY A 96 10.93 -18.82 -12.27
N TRP A 97 9.81 -19.22 -12.87
CA TRP A 97 8.69 -18.32 -13.17
C TRP A 97 7.99 -17.80 -11.89
N GLU A 98 7.86 -18.62 -10.84
CA GLU A 98 7.27 -18.17 -9.56
C GLU A 98 8.18 -17.14 -8.86
N ARG A 99 9.49 -17.35 -8.88
CA ARG A 99 10.45 -16.37 -8.36
C ARG A 99 10.40 -15.06 -9.14
N ALA A 100 10.32 -15.13 -10.47
CA ALA A 100 10.19 -13.95 -11.34
C ALA A 100 8.89 -13.19 -11.06
N SER A 101 7.76 -13.91 -10.99
CA SER A 101 6.44 -13.34 -10.70
C SER A 101 6.38 -12.68 -9.31
N ALA A 102 6.94 -13.32 -8.28
CA ALA A 102 7.03 -12.77 -6.94
C ALA A 102 7.88 -11.48 -6.93
N HIS A 103 9.00 -11.48 -7.65
CA HIS A 103 9.84 -10.29 -7.77
C HIS A 103 9.11 -9.16 -8.48
N ALA A 104 8.47 -9.44 -9.62
CA ALA A 104 7.69 -8.48 -10.39
C ALA A 104 6.54 -7.88 -9.56
N ALA A 105 5.79 -8.70 -8.81
CA ALA A 105 4.73 -8.24 -7.93
C ALA A 105 5.26 -7.31 -6.82
N HIS A 106 6.40 -7.64 -6.21
CA HIS A 106 7.01 -6.77 -5.21
C HIS A 106 7.49 -5.44 -5.81
N VAL A 107 8.11 -5.45 -7.00
CA VAL A 107 8.50 -4.21 -7.68
C VAL A 107 7.29 -3.36 -7.99
N ALA A 108 6.23 -3.96 -8.55
CA ALA A 108 4.98 -3.27 -8.86
C ALA A 108 4.33 -2.67 -7.60
N LEU A 109 4.29 -3.41 -6.48
CA LEU A 109 3.80 -2.88 -5.19
C LEU A 109 4.66 -1.70 -4.71
N TYR A 110 5.99 -1.78 -4.80
CA TYR A 110 6.84 -0.64 -4.44
C TYR A 110 6.56 0.57 -5.31
N VAL A 111 6.38 0.43 -6.61
CA VAL A 111 6.00 1.54 -7.49
C VAL A 111 4.65 2.12 -7.07
N LEU A 112 3.66 1.26 -6.83
CA LEU A 112 2.29 1.69 -6.53
C LEU A 112 2.14 2.33 -5.15
N ILE A 113 2.88 1.88 -4.11
CA ILE A 113 2.82 2.52 -2.78
C ILE A 113 3.41 3.94 -2.77
N PHE A 114 4.22 4.31 -3.78
CA PHE A 114 4.65 5.70 -4.01
C PHE A 114 3.71 6.42 -4.97
N ALA A 115 3.34 5.81 -6.10
CA ALA A 115 2.52 6.43 -7.12
C ALA A 115 1.13 6.85 -6.59
N MET A 116 0.52 6.03 -5.73
CA MET A 116 -0.80 6.30 -5.15
C MET A 116 -0.83 7.58 -4.32
N PRO A 117 -0.05 7.73 -3.24
CA PRO A 117 -0.11 8.96 -2.45
C PRO A 117 0.42 10.18 -3.21
N LEU A 118 1.40 10.02 -4.10
CA LEU A 118 1.90 11.13 -4.90
C LEU A 118 0.85 11.63 -5.90
N SER A 119 0.17 10.74 -6.62
CA SER A 119 -0.91 11.13 -7.54
C SER A 119 -2.08 11.78 -6.79
N GLY A 120 -2.44 11.27 -5.60
CA GLY A 120 -3.47 11.89 -4.76
C GLY A 120 -3.07 13.28 -4.26
N TRP A 121 -1.82 13.48 -3.88
CA TRP A 121 -1.31 14.79 -3.44
C TRP A 121 -1.25 15.80 -4.59
N LEU A 122 -0.84 15.36 -5.79
CA LEU A 122 -0.90 16.16 -7.01
C LEU A 122 -2.35 16.56 -7.36
N HIS A 123 -3.25 15.59 -7.32
CA HIS A 123 -4.69 15.79 -7.57
C HIS A 123 -5.29 16.82 -6.60
N ASP A 124 -5.07 16.65 -5.29
CA ASP A 124 -5.55 17.59 -4.27
C ASP A 124 -4.92 18.99 -4.41
N SER A 125 -3.64 19.08 -4.80
CA SER A 125 -2.96 20.37 -5.03
C SER A 125 -3.51 21.12 -6.25
N ALA A 126 -4.00 20.42 -7.26
CA ALA A 126 -4.61 20.98 -8.45
C ALA A 126 -6.09 21.36 -8.28
N TRP A 127 -6.72 21.04 -7.17
CA TRP A 127 -8.11 21.42 -6.91
C TRP A 127 -8.26 22.94 -6.89
N VAL A 128 -9.22 23.48 -7.67
CA VAL A 128 -9.40 24.94 -7.81
C VAL A 128 -9.69 25.61 -6.47
N ALA A 129 -10.52 24.98 -5.61
CA ALA A 129 -10.86 25.50 -4.29
C ALA A 129 -9.82 25.17 -3.20
N ALA A 130 -8.67 24.62 -3.55
CA ALA A 130 -7.64 24.19 -2.59
C ALA A 130 -7.18 25.31 -1.64
N ALA A 131 -7.13 26.57 -2.12
CA ALA A 131 -6.70 27.71 -1.32
C ALA A 131 -7.62 28.02 -0.13
N SER A 132 -8.95 27.80 -0.29
CA SER A 132 -9.95 28.02 0.76
C SER A 132 -10.19 26.79 1.67
N HIS A 133 -9.55 25.66 1.36
CA HIS A 133 -9.73 24.41 2.09
C HIS A 133 -8.36 23.81 2.44
N PRO A 134 -7.67 24.32 3.47
CA PRO A 134 -6.36 23.80 3.85
C PRO A 134 -6.43 22.33 4.21
N MET A 135 -5.41 21.57 3.82
CA MET A 135 -5.30 20.14 4.15
C MET A 135 -4.62 19.98 5.51
N TYR A 136 -5.21 19.16 6.36
CA TYR A 136 -4.63 18.77 7.66
C TYR A 136 -4.43 17.26 7.72
N LEU A 137 -3.29 16.84 8.26
CA LEU A 137 -3.07 15.44 8.62
C LEU A 137 -3.79 15.15 9.94
N PHE A 138 -4.79 14.28 9.88
CA PHE A 138 -5.64 13.89 11.00
C PHE A 138 -6.23 15.08 11.79
N GLY A 139 -6.42 16.23 11.13
CA GLY A 139 -6.90 17.44 11.77
C GLY A 139 -5.89 18.16 12.67
N LEU A 140 -4.64 17.67 12.77
CA LEU A 140 -3.65 18.15 13.74
C LEU A 140 -2.58 19.06 13.11
N VAL A 141 -2.02 18.65 11.97
CA VAL A 141 -0.88 19.33 11.34
C VAL A 141 -1.26 19.73 9.93
N GLN A 142 -1.11 21.00 9.61
CA GLN A 142 -1.32 21.47 8.24
C GLN A 142 -0.26 20.87 7.31
N TRP A 143 -0.72 20.17 6.27
CA TRP A 143 0.16 19.60 5.26
C TRP A 143 0.23 20.50 4.04
N PRO A 144 1.43 20.87 3.56
CA PRO A 144 1.56 21.77 2.43
C PRO A 144 1.10 21.09 1.13
N ARG A 145 0.35 21.83 0.32
CA ARG A 145 0.13 21.47 -1.08
C ARG A 145 1.33 21.90 -1.93
N ILE A 146 1.40 21.39 -3.14
CA ILE A 146 2.52 21.65 -4.05
C ILE A 146 2.41 23.07 -4.59
N GLY A 147 3.27 23.96 -4.10
CA GLY A 147 3.14 25.42 -4.28
C GLY A 147 3.12 25.87 -5.73
N PHE A 148 3.92 25.26 -6.63
CA PHE A 148 3.90 25.65 -8.04
C PHE A 148 2.55 25.30 -8.72
N ILE A 149 1.88 24.22 -8.32
CA ILE A 149 0.54 23.86 -8.82
C ILE A 149 -0.51 24.83 -8.26
N MET A 150 -0.38 25.21 -6.99
CA MET A 150 -1.31 26.14 -6.33
C MET A 150 -1.38 27.50 -7.02
N ASN A 151 -0.27 27.93 -7.64
CA ASN A 151 -0.11 29.25 -8.28
C ASN A 151 -0.49 29.26 -9.78
N LEU A 152 -0.93 28.14 -10.35
CA LEU A 152 -1.42 28.08 -11.73
C LEU A 152 -2.81 28.73 -11.85
N ASP A 153 -3.17 29.15 -13.06
CA ASP A 153 -4.51 29.63 -13.36
C ASP A 153 -5.58 28.55 -13.20
N ALA A 154 -6.83 28.95 -13.05
CA ALA A 154 -7.94 28.04 -12.74
C ALA A 154 -8.16 26.99 -13.84
N ALA A 155 -8.02 27.34 -15.13
CA ALA A 155 -8.24 26.41 -16.24
C ALA A 155 -7.16 25.33 -16.28
N THR A 156 -5.89 25.71 -16.12
CA THR A 156 -4.76 24.78 -16.02
C THR A 156 -4.91 23.88 -14.79
N LYS A 157 -5.31 24.42 -13.64
CA LYS A 157 -5.56 23.62 -12.42
C LYS A 157 -6.64 22.60 -12.63
N GLU A 158 -7.76 22.97 -13.25
CA GLU A 158 -8.86 22.04 -13.52
C GLU A 158 -8.42 20.90 -14.45
N GLN A 159 -7.66 21.22 -15.51
CA GLN A 159 -7.11 20.21 -16.41
C GLN A 159 -6.18 19.24 -15.67
N LEU A 160 -5.26 19.75 -14.86
CA LEU A 160 -4.33 18.93 -14.07
C LEU A 160 -5.06 18.10 -13.01
N HIS A 161 -6.08 18.67 -12.35
CA HIS A 161 -6.92 17.96 -11.40
C HIS A 161 -7.57 16.73 -12.05
N ASN A 162 -8.16 16.88 -13.22
CA ASN A 162 -8.77 15.78 -13.96
C ASN A 162 -7.73 14.73 -14.38
N GLN A 163 -6.56 15.14 -14.88
CA GLN A 163 -5.49 14.23 -15.27
C GLN A 163 -4.91 13.45 -14.09
N PHE A 164 -4.62 14.13 -12.97
CA PHE A 164 -4.10 13.47 -11.77
C PHE A 164 -5.15 12.58 -11.11
N GLY A 165 -6.43 12.97 -11.17
CA GLY A 165 -7.54 12.13 -10.73
C GLY A 165 -7.64 10.84 -11.55
N ALA A 166 -7.56 10.94 -12.88
CA ALA A 166 -7.54 9.78 -13.76
C ALA A 166 -6.31 8.88 -13.50
N LEU A 167 -5.12 9.48 -13.29
CA LEU A 167 -3.92 8.74 -12.93
C LEU A 167 -4.08 8.00 -11.59
N HIS A 168 -4.63 8.69 -10.56
CA HIS A 168 -4.87 8.08 -9.25
C HIS A 168 -5.83 6.90 -9.35
N THR A 169 -6.89 7.04 -10.13
CA THR A 169 -7.87 5.97 -10.40
C THR A 169 -7.22 4.81 -11.15
N ALA A 170 -6.42 5.06 -12.18
CA ALA A 170 -5.70 4.00 -12.89
C ALA A 170 -4.72 3.25 -11.96
N CYS A 171 -3.96 3.98 -11.14
CA CYS A 171 -3.08 3.39 -10.13
C CYS A 171 -3.87 2.56 -9.10
N SER A 172 -5.09 2.97 -8.71
CA SER A 172 -5.91 2.23 -7.76
C SER A 172 -6.32 0.86 -8.31
N TYR A 173 -6.77 0.78 -9.56
CA TYR A 173 -7.09 -0.51 -10.20
C TYR A 173 -5.86 -1.41 -10.33
N ALA A 174 -4.72 -0.84 -10.70
CA ALA A 174 -3.46 -1.60 -10.73
C ALA A 174 -3.08 -2.12 -9.34
N LEU A 175 -3.23 -1.28 -8.30
CA LEU A 175 -2.97 -1.68 -6.91
C LEU A 175 -3.89 -2.82 -6.48
N TYR A 176 -5.18 -2.75 -6.77
CA TYR A 176 -6.13 -3.83 -6.41
C TYR A 176 -5.74 -5.16 -7.05
N GLY A 177 -5.41 -5.16 -8.34
CA GLY A 177 -4.98 -6.37 -9.05
C GLY A 177 -3.68 -6.96 -8.50
N VAL A 178 -2.64 -6.12 -8.34
CA VAL A 178 -1.34 -6.58 -7.84
C VAL A 178 -1.42 -7.01 -6.37
N LEU A 179 -2.19 -6.32 -5.54
CA LEU A 179 -2.40 -6.67 -4.14
C LEU A 179 -3.14 -8.01 -4.01
N ALA A 180 -4.19 -8.24 -4.82
CA ALA A 180 -4.90 -9.51 -4.85
C ALA A 180 -3.98 -10.67 -5.27
N LEU A 181 -3.16 -10.47 -6.30
CA LEU A 181 -2.16 -11.46 -6.73
C LEU A 181 -1.09 -11.72 -5.67
N HIS A 182 -0.63 -10.68 -4.98
CA HIS A 182 0.34 -10.80 -3.88
C HIS A 182 -0.21 -11.62 -2.71
N ILE A 183 -1.44 -11.33 -2.29
CA ILE A 183 -2.10 -12.07 -1.21
C ILE A 183 -2.36 -13.52 -1.65
N ALA A 184 -2.92 -13.73 -2.85
CA ALA A 184 -3.19 -15.07 -3.38
C ALA A 184 -1.91 -15.91 -3.50
N GLY A 185 -0.81 -15.32 -3.98
CA GLY A 185 0.50 -15.98 -4.05
C GLY A 185 1.03 -16.38 -2.66
N ALA A 186 0.94 -15.48 -1.68
CA ALA A 186 1.35 -15.78 -0.31
C ALA A 186 0.53 -16.93 0.31
N LEU A 187 -0.78 -16.93 0.07
CA LEU A 187 -1.69 -17.97 0.55
C LEU A 187 -1.45 -19.30 -0.17
N LYS A 188 -1.24 -19.29 -1.51
CA LYS A 188 -0.87 -20.47 -2.29
C LYS A 188 0.37 -21.13 -1.70
N HIS A 189 1.46 -20.35 -1.54
CA HIS A 189 2.71 -20.88 -1.00
C HIS A 189 2.57 -21.41 0.42
N GLN A 190 1.71 -20.79 1.26
CA GLN A 190 1.50 -21.24 2.64
C GLN A 190 0.67 -22.51 2.72
N TRP A 191 -0.43 -22.64 1.95
CA TRP A 191 -1.41 -23.70 2.15
C TRP A 191 -1.34 -24.82 1.09
N ILE A 192 -1.01 -24.47 -0.15
CA ILE A 192 -0.94 -25.44 -1.26
C ILE A 192 0.47 -26.02 -1.34
N ASP A 193 1.48 -25.17 -1.44
CA ASP A 193 2.88 -25.59 -1.59
C ASP A 193 3.51 -25.98 -0.25
N ARG A 194 2.85 -25.66 0.86
CA ARG A 194 3.29 -25.92 2.24
C ARG A 194 4.65 -25.32 2.58
N HIS A 195 5.03 -24.22 1.90
CA HIS A 195 6.19 -23.43 2.23
C HIS A 195 5.81 -22.36 3.24
N SER A 196 6.58 -22.22 4.32
CA SER A 196 6.28 -21.27 5.41
C SER A 196 6.63 -19.80 5.10
N VAL A 197 6.27 -19.32 3.89
CA VAL A 197 6.57 -17.95 3.43
C VAL A 197 5.96 -16.90 4.35
N LEU A 198 4.72 -17.09 4.80
CA LEU A 198 4.06 -16.18 5.73
C LEU A 198 4.77 -16.14 7.09
N ARG A 199 5.23 -17.30 7.60
CA ARG A 199 5.97 -17.35 8.89
C ARG A 199 7.24 -16.53 8.88
N ARG A 200 7.88 -16.31 7.72
CA ARG A 200 9.07 -15.44 7.58
C ARG A 200 8.73 -13.96 7.79
N MET A 201 7.45 -13.58 7.64
CA MET A 201 6.89 -12.23 7.81
C MET A 201 5.99 -12.10 9.04
N MET A 202 5.96 -13.12 9.90
CA MET A 202 5.28 -13.02 11.20
C MET A 202 6.25 -12.54 12.27
N PRO A 203 5.76 -11.72 13.24
CA PRO A 203 6.55 -11.22 14.37
C PRO A 203 7.16 -12.35 15.20
#